data_ebe296d8512cd9d85017facd56f41e82
#
_entry.id   ebe296d8512cd9d85017facd56f41e82
#
_cell.length_a   1.000
_cell.length_b   1.000
_cell.length_c   1.000
_cell.angle_alpha   90.00
_cell.angle_beta   90.00
_cell.angle_gamma   90.00
#
_symmetry.space_group_name_H-M   'P 1'
#
loop_
_entity.id
_entity.type
_entity.pdbx_description
1 polymer ?
#
loop_
_entity_poly.entity_id
_entity_poly.type
_entity_poly.pdbx_seq_one_letter_code
_entity_poly.pdbx_strand_id
1 'polypeptide(L)'
;MLFRSKRSVALSSRFAAQWLRLQDLDKIEPDALDYPYYDQALAKSMRRETEELFNYMVHNDRPMPELLTADYTFVNERLAKHYNIPNVTGPEFRKVSYPNDQRRGLLGHGSVLVLTSHGNRTSPVLRGKWVMEVLLGSPPPPPVSFPLRSAIC
;
A
#
# COMPACT_ATOMS: atom_id res chain seq x y z
N MET A 1 -27.77 1.70 6.02
CA MET A 1 -27.57 3.13 6.41
C MET A 1 -26.63 3.35 7.60
N LEU A 2 -25.88 2.33 8.01
CA LEU A 2 -24.95 2.36 9.17
C LEU A 2 -23.55 2.96 8.84
N PHE A 3 -23.19 3.08 7.59
CA PHE A 3 -21.82 3.41 7.16
C PHE A 3 -21.52 4.90 6.85
N ARG A 4 -22.45 5.83 7.14
CA ARG A 4 -22.29 7.27 6.90
C ARG A 4 -21.86 8.11 8.12
N SER A 5 -21.57 7.49 9.25
CA SER A 5 -21.19 8.22 10.48
C SER A 5 -19.67 8.44 10.55
N LYS A 6 -19.23 9.50 11.25
CA LYS A 6 -17.79 9.72 11.53
C LYS A 6 -17.12 8.52 12.24
N ARG A 7 -17.90 7.75 13.01
CA ARG A 7 -17.42 6.54 13.68
C ARG A 7 -17.14 5.41 12.70
N SER A 8 -17.94 5.27 11.63
CA SER A 8 -17.72 4.25 10.61
C SER A 8 -16.48 4.55 9.77
N VAL A 9 -16.20 5.82 9.47
CA VAL A 9 -14.95 6.25 8.81
C VAL A 9 -13.73 5.86 9.66
N ALA A 10 -13.77 6.19 10.95
CA ALA A 10 -12.68 5.84 11.86
C ALA A 10 -12.47 4.32 11.98
N LEU A 11 -13.57 3.55 11.96
CA LEU A 11 -13.50 2.08 12.00
C LEU A 11 -12.90 1.52 10.71
N SER A 12 -13.38 1.95 9.55
CA SER A 12 -12.89 1.47 8.26
C SER A 12 -11.41 1.80 8.04
N SER A 13 -10.98 3.02 8.39
CA SER A 13 -9.57 3.42 8.30
C SER A 13 -8.68 2.60 9.23
N ARG A 14 -9.09 2.39 10.49
CA ARG A 14 -8.35 1.56 11.44
C ARG A 14 -8.28 0.12 11.01
N PHE A 15 -9.40 -0.43 10.51
CA PHE A 15 -9.44 -1.79 9.98
C PHE A 15 -8.47 -1.95 8.81
N ALA A 16 -8.55 -1.06 7.81
CA ALA A 16 -7.64 -1.10 6.66
C ALA A 16 -6.17 -0.98 7.09
N ALA A 17 -5.87 -0.05 8.00
CA ALA A 17 -4.50 0.14 8.49
C ALA A 17 -3.94 -1.09 9.20
N GLN A 18 -4.76 -1.78 10.01
CA GLN A 18 -4.35 -3.00 10.71
C GLN A 18 -4.28 -4.20 9.77
N TRP A 19 -5.32 -4.43 8.97
CA TRP A 19 -5.36 -5.55 8.03
C TRP A 19 -4.20 -5.51 7.04
N LEU A 20 -3.97 -4.35 6.43
CA LEU A 20 -2.93 -4.16 5.41
C LEU A 20 -1.55 -3.84 6.01
N ARG A 21 -1.43 -3.84 7.35
CA ARG A 21 -0.18 -3.53 8.09
C ARG A 21 0.40 -2.16 7.75
N LEU A 22 -0.43 -1.17 7.45
CA LEU A 22 0.02 0.16 7.03
C LEU A 22 0.80 0.92 8.12
N GLN A 23 0.63 0.56 9.39
CA GLN A 23 1.43 1.11 10.49
C GLN A 23 2.92 0.76 10.38
N ASP A 24 3.29 -0.28 9.67
CA ASP A 24 4.68 -0.68 9.50
C ASP A 24 5.44 0.24 8.53
N LEU A 25 4.73 1.08 7.75
CA LEU A 25 5.35 2.13 6.92
C LEU A 25 6.21 3.09 7.72
N ASP A 26 5.80 3.42 8.95
CA ASP A 26 6.53 4.34 9.81
C ASP A 26 7.90 3.80 10.26
N LYS A 27 8.14 2.49 10.08
CA LYS A 27 9.38 1.79 10.44
C LYS A 27 10.33 1.62 9.26
N ILE A 28 9.86 1.93 8.05
CA ILE A 28 10.64 1.71 6.83
C ILE A 28 11.38 3.00 6.48
N GLU A 29 12.68 2.90 6.44
CA GLU A 29 13.57 3.97 6.01
C GLU A 29 14.30 3.52 4.73
N PRO A 30 13.80 3.90 3.54
CA PRO A 30 14.52 3.67 2.28
C PRO A 30 15.88 4.36 2.29
N ASP A 31 16.83 3.81 1.53
CA ASP A 31 18.15 4.40 1.40
C ASP A 31 18.04 5.84 0.86
N ALA A 32 18.56 6.81 1.60
CA ALA A 32 18.45 8.23 1.26
C ALA A 32 19.28 8.60 -0.01
N LEU A 33 20.28 7.80 -0.37
CA LEU A 33 21.04 8.01 -1.59
C LEU A 33 20.25 7.58 -2.82
N ASP A 34 19.54 6.45 -2.73
CA ASP A 34 18.71 5.93 -3.82
C ASP A 34 17.35 6.64 -3.92
N TYR A 35 16.80 7.06 -2.76
CA TYR A 35 15.47 7.66 -2.66
C TYR A 35 15.47 9.00 -1.91
N PRO A 36 16.19 10.02 -2.38
CA PRO A 36 16.35 11.30 -1.67
C PRO A 36 15.02 12.07 -1.46
N TYR A 37 13.99 11.72 -2.21
CA TYR A 37 12.67 12.36 -2.11
C TYR A 37 11.70 11.65 -1.16
N TYR A 38 12.10 10.52 -0.60
CA TYR A 38 11.28 9.83 0.38
C TYR A 38 11.42 10.50 1.75
N ASP A 39 10.30 10.86 2.34
CA ASP A 39 10.21 11.43 3.67
C ASP A 39 8.95 10.96 4.39
N GLN A 40 8.85 11.28 5.67
CA GLN A 40 7.69 10.94 6.50
C GLN A 40 6.38 11.55 5.99
N ALA A 41 6.43 12.71 5.33
CA ALA A 41 5.24 13.32 4.74
C ALA A 41 4.73 12.52 3.55
N LEU A 42 5.64 11.97 2.73
CA LEU A 42 5.30 11.09 1.63
C LEU A 42 4.75 9.74 2.14
N ALA A 43 5.40 9.14 3.14
CA ALA A 43 4.94 7.90 3.77
C ALA A 43 3.51 8.03 4.33
N LYS A 44 3.22 9.13 5.04
CA LYS A 44 1.87 9.44 5.53
C LYS A 44 0.87 9.63 4.40
N SER A 45 1.28 10.25 3.30
CA SER A 45 0.42 10.43 2.12
C SER A 45 0.11 9.09 1.44
N MET A 46 1.10 8.20 1.31
CA MET A 46 0.90 6.83 0.79
C MET A 46 -0.04 6.00 1.68
N ARG A 47 0.11 6.10 2.98
CA ARG A 47 -0.80 5.46 3.93
C ARG A 47 -2.23 5.98 3.75
N ARG A 48 -2.38 7.31 3.71
CA ARG A 48 -3.69 7.96 3.58
C ARG A 48 -4.37 7.61 2.26
N GLU A 49 -3.64 7.49 1.16
CA GLU A 49 -4.15 7.01 -0.12
C GLU A 49 -4.93 5.71 0.03
N THR A 50 -4.32 4.73 0.68
CA THR A 50 -4.93 3.41 0.86
C THR A 50 -6.14 3.45 1.81
N GLU A 51 -6.05 4.23 2.88
CA GLU A 51 -7.17 4.45 3.79
C GLU A 51 -8.36 5.13 3.08
N GLU A 52 -8.11 6.11 2.20
CA GLU A 52 -9.16 6.79 1.45
C GLU A 52 -9.81 5.89 0.39
N LEU A 53 -9.03 5.06 -0.32
CA LEU A 53 -9.59 4.07 -1.23
C LEU A 53 -10.55 3.13 -0.49
N PHE A 54 -10.11 2.58 0.64
CA PHE A 54 -10.94 1.67 1.43
C PHE A 54 -12.19 2.36 1.97
N ASN A 55 -12.06 3.57 2.51
CA ASN A 55 -13.19 4.39 2.95
C ASN A 55 -14.19 4.66 1.84
N TYR A 56 -13.70 5.04 0.67
CA TYR A 56 -14.53 5.29 -0.50
C TYR A 56 -15.32 4.04 -0.89
N MET A 57 -14.68 2.89 -0.93
CA MET A 57 -15.34 1.62 -1.27
C MET A 57 -16.44 1.26 -0.27
N VAL A 58 -16.15 1.35 1.02
CA VAL A 58 -17.13 1.05 2.09
C VAL A 58 -18.32 2.00 2.05
N HIS A 59 -18.07 3.32 1.84
CA HIS A 59 -19.14 4.33 1.86
C HIS A 59 -20.02 4.31 0.61
N ASN A 60 -19.51 3.84 -0.50
CA ASN A 60 -20.21 3.79 -1.79
C ASN A 60 -20.62 2.38 -2.18
N ASP A 61 -20.53 1.42 -1.25
CA ASP A 61 -20.93 0.02 -1.45
C ASP A 61 -20.30 -0.58 -2.72
N ARG A 62 -18.99 -0.33 -2.90
CA ARG A 62 -18.26 -0.81 -4.08
C ARG A 62 -17.89 -2.28 -3.94
N PRO A 63 -17.90 -3.06 -5.04
CA PRO A 63 -17.56 -4.47 -4.98
C PRO A 63 -16.11 -4.71 -4.61
N MET A 64 -15.83 -5.70 -3.76
CA MET A 64 -14.47 -6.02 -3.28
C MET A 64 -13.41 -6.22 -4.38
N PRO A 65 -13.71 -6.82 -5.55
CA PRO A 65 -12.72 -6.92 -6.64
C PRO A 65 -12.18 -5.56 -7.11
N GLU A 66 -12.94 -4.48 -6.96
CA GLU A 66 -12.50 -3.14 -7.31
C GLU A 66 -11.29 -2.68 -6.48
N LEU A 67 -11.11 -3.21 -5.27
CA LEU A 67 -9.91 -2.98 -4.47
C LEU A 67 -8.62 -3.29 -5.24
N LEU A 68 -8.65 -4.28 -6.12
CA LEU A 68 -7.50 -4.70 -6.92
C LEU A 68 -7.49 -4.11 -8.34
N THR A 69 -8.62 -3.66 -8.85
CA THR A 69 -8.78 -3.25 -10.25
C THR A 69 -9.05 -1.77 -10.47
N ALA A 70 -9.20 -1.00 -9.38
CA ALA A 70 -9.50 0.44 -9.47
C ALA A 70 -8.51 1.16 -10.40
N ASP A 71 -9.04 1.92 -11.35
CA ASP A 71 -8.30 2.77 -12.29
C ASP A 71 -8.12 4.19 -11.78
N TYR A 72 -8.43 4.41 -10.51
CA TYR A 72 -8.35 5.68 -9.80
C TYR A 72 -7.68 5.52 -8.45
N THR A 73 -7.23 6.64 -7.90
CA THR A 73 -6.64 6.72 -6.56
C THR A 73 -7.03 8.02 -5.85
N PHE A 74 -6.57 8.19 -4.62
CA PHE A 74 -6.75 9.38 -3.81
C PHE A 74 -5.38 9.99 -3.50
N VAL A 75 -5.13 11.21 -3.98
CA VAL A 75 -3.84 11.87 -3.83
C VAL A 75 -4.00 13.32 -3.37
N ASN A 76 -3.01 13.76 -2.61
CA ASN A 76 -2.71 15.17 -2.39
C ASN A 76 -1.58 15.62 -3.34
N GLU A 77 -1.19 16.89 -3.30
CA GLU A 77 -0.11 17.42 -4.15
C GLU A 77 1.20 16.64 -4.01
N ARG A 78 1.59 16.26 -2.78
CA ARG A 78 2.84 15.55 -2.51
C ARG A 78 2.89 14.19 -3.20
N LEU A 79 1.81 13.42 -3.06
CA LEU A 79 1.70 12.09 -3.65
C LEU A 79 1.49 12.15 -5.16
N ALA A 80 0.75 13.14 -5.64
CA ALA A 80 0.55 13.37 -7.07
C ALA A 80 1.88 13.67 -7.79
N LYS A 81 2.74 14.49 -7.19
CA LYS A 81 4.10 14.73 -7.69
C LYS A 81 4.93 13.45 -7.75
N HIS A 82 4.84 12.61 -6.72
CA HIS A 82 5.53 11.31 -6.69
C HIS A 82 5.04 10.36 -7.79
N TYR A 83 3.75 10.39 -8.12
CA TYR A 83 3.16 9.55 -9.18
C TYR A 83 3.18 10.18 -10.57
N ASN A 84 3.72 11.39 -10.71
CA ASN A 84 3.67 12.20 -11.93
C ASN A 84 2.23 12.45 -12.44
N ILE A 85 1.29 12.62 -11.51
CA ILE A 85 -0.10 13.00 -11.82
C ILE A 85 -0.19 14.52 -11.88
N PRO A 86 -0.53 15.11 -13.04
CA PRO A 86 -0.59 16.56 -13.20
C PRO A 86 -1.84 17.16 -12.54
N ASN A 87 -1.81 18.49 -12.35
CA ASN A 87 -2.98 19.32 -11.98
C ASN A 87 -3.57 19.00 -10.59
N VAL A 88 -2.78 18.46 -9.66
CA VAL A 88 -3.16 18.28 -8.26
C VAL A 88 -2.34 19.22 -7.39
N THR A 89 -3.00 20.15 -6.70
CA THR A 89 -2.37 21.14 -5.80
C THR A 89 -3.04 21.12 -4.43
N GLY A 90 -2.25 21.43 -3.40
CA GLY A 90 -2.73 21.53 -2.02
C GLY A 90 -2.70 20.25 -1.22
N PRO A 91 -2.94 20.34 0.09
CA PRO A 91 -2.80 19.22 1.03
C PRO A 91 -3.99 18.25 1.01
N GLU A 92 -5.13 18.67 0.45
CA GLU A 92 -6.37 17.90 0.48
C GLU A 92 -6.32 16.72 -0.49
N PHE A 93 -6.78 15.56 0.00
CA PHE A 93 -6.91 14.35 -0.82
C PHE A 93 -8.12 14.45 -1.74
N ARG A 94 -7.92 14.09 -2.99
CA ARG A 94 -8.97 14.05 -4.01
C ARG A 94 -8.85 12.81 -4.87
N LYS A 95 -10.00 12.32 -5.32
CA LYS A 95 -10.07 11.21 -6.26
C LYS A 95 -9.58 11.67 -7.62
N VAL A 96 -8.64 10.92 -8.20
CA VAL A 96 -8.11 11.14 -9.56
C VAL A 96 -8.00 9.80 -10.30
N SER A 97 -8.20 9.81 -11.62
CA SER A 97 -7.90 8.63 -12.44
C SER A 97 -6.41 8.56 -12.72
N TYR A 98 -5.89 7.34 -12.80
CA TYR A 98 -4.51 7.15 -13.22
C TYR A 98 -4.31 7.58 -14.69
N PRO A 99 -3.19 8.23 -15.01
CA PRO A 99 -2.94 8.69 -16.39
C PRO A 99 -2.64 7.53 -17.35
N ASN A 100 -2.34 6.35 -16.83
CA ASN A 100 -2.01 5.14 -17.58
C ASN A 100 -2.31 3.87 -16.77
N ASP A 101 -2.10 2.71 -17.39
CA ASP A 101 -2.39 1.39 -16.79
C ASP A 101 -1.24 0.82 -15.93
N GLN A 102 -0.20 1.60 -15.63
CA GLN A 102 0.95 1.12 -14.85
C GLN A 102 0.61 0.88 -13.38
N ARG A 103 -0.41 1.56 -12.86
CA ARG A 103 -0.88 1.42 -11.47
C ARG A 103 -2.37 1.12 -11.49
N ARG A 104 -2.77 0.07 -10.78
CA ARG A 104 -4.19 -0.23 -10.58
C ARG A 104 -4.40 -0.79 -9.17
N GLY A 105 -5.45 -0.32 -8.53
CA GLY A 105 -5.89 -0.79 -7.22
C GLY A 105 -4.80 -0.82 -6.16
N LEU A 106 -5.08 -1.52 -5.09
CA LEU A 106 -4.25 -1.62 -3.89
C LEU A 106 -2.79 -2.02 -4.16
N LEU A 107 -2.56 -2.98 -5.05
CA LEU A 107 -1.21 -3.47 -5.33
C LEU A 107 -0.34 -2.45 -6.09
N GLY A 108 -0.95 -1.43 -6.68
CA GLY A 108 -0.28 -0.28 -7.30
C GLY A 108 0.04 0.86 -6.33
N HIS A 109 -0.50 0.85 -5.11
CA HIS A 109 -0.29 1.91 -4.13
C HIS A 109 1.14 1.95 -3.61
N GLY A 110 1.67 3.16 -3.43
CA GLY A 110 3.00 3.38 -2.89
C GLY A 110 3.21 2.73 -1.53
N SER A 111 2.19 2.74 -0.66
CA SER A 111 2.22 2.09 0.64
C SER A 111 2.56 0.59 0.54
N VAL A 112 1.85 -0.16 -0.31
CA VAL A 112 2.08 -1.59 -0.50
C VAL A 112 3.43 -1.86 -1.16
N LEU A 113 3.82 -1.03 -2.13
CA LEU A 113 5.10 -1.16 -2.82
C LEU A 113 6.28 -0.96 -1.86
N VAL A 114 6.20 0.03 -0.96
CA VAL A 114 7.22 0.30 0.06
C VAL A 114 7.25 -0.81 1.12
N LEU A 115 6.09 -1.20 1.67
CA LEU A 115 5.98 -2.29 2.66
C LEU A 115 6.57 -3.62 2.18
N THR A 116 6.58 -3.84 0.87
CA THR A 116 7.00 -5.09 0.24
C THR A 116 8.33 -4.98 -0.51
N SER A 117 9.15 -3.98 -0.15
CA SER A 117 10.46 -3.74 -0.74
C SER A 117 11.56 -3.78 0.34
N HIS A 118 12.80 -3.93 -0.09
CA HIS A 118 13.97 -3.64 0.73
C HIS A 118 14.28 -2.12 0.68
N GLY A 119 15.12 -1.64 1.59
CA GLY A 119 15.49 -0.21 1.64
C GLY A 119 16.07 0.37 0.35
N ASN A 120 16.72 -0.45 -0.47
CA ASN A 120 17.41 -0.05 -1.72
C ASN A 120 16.89 -0.74 -2.99
N ARG A 121 15.94 -1.66 -2.90
CA ARG A 121 15.43 -2.41 -4.08
C ARG A 121 14.04 -2.98 -3.88
N THR A 122 13.33 -3.21 -4.97
CA THR A 122 12.07 -3.97 -4.96
C THR A 122 12.31 -5.44 -4.63
N SER A 123 11.30 -6.09 -4.03
CA SER A 123 11.34 -7.51 -3.72
C SER A 123 10.04 -8.21 -4.15
N PRO A 124 10.01 -8.86 -5.30
CA PRO A 124 8.85 -9.66 -5.71
C PRO A 124 8.51 -10.76 -4.72
N VAL A 125 9.52 -11.33 -4.05
CA VAL A 125 9.34 -12.38 -3.04
C VAL A 125 8.60 -11.84 -1.81
N LEU A 126 9.04 -10.69 -1.26
CA LEU A 126 8.34 -10.05 -0.14
C LEU A 126 6.91 -9.65 -0.51
N ARG A 127 6.70 -9.19 -1.74
CA ARG A 127 5.37 -8.85 -2.24
C ARG A 127 4.48 -10.08 -2.35
N GLY A 128 4.98 -11.18 -2.91
CA GLY A 128 4.25 -12.43 -2.97
C GLY A 128 3.92 -12.97 -1.58
N LYS A 129 4.88 -12.93 -0.65
CA LYS A 129 4.65 -13.29 0.75
C LYS A 129 3.55 -12.43 1.39
N TRP A 130 3.63 -11.11 1.23
CA TRP A 130 2.61 -10.19 1.77
C TRP A 130 1.21 -10.47 1.20
N VAL A 131 1.10 -10.71 -0.11
CA VAL A 131 -0.18 -11.07 -0.74
C VAL A 131 -0.74 -12.36 -0.14
N MET A 132 0.08 -13.39 0.02
CA MET A 132 -0.35 -14.66 0.61
C MET A 132 -0.78 -14.50 2.08
N GLU A 133 0.02 -13.82 2.89
CA GLU A 133 -0.25 -13.65 4.32
C GLU A 133 -1.41 -12.69 4.60
N VAL A 134 -1.43 -11.53 3.91
CA VAL A 134 -2.31 -10.43 4.27
C VAL A 134 -3.62 -10.46 3.50
N LEU A 135 -3.57 -10.71 2.19
CA LEU A 135 -4.79 -10.71 1.37
C LEU A 135 -5.46 -12.09 1.36
N LEU A 136 -4.69 -13.16 1.28
CA LEU A 136 -5.22 -14.52 1.16
C LEU A 136 -5.31 -15.27 2.49
N GLY A 137 -4.68 -14.77 3.56
CA GLY A 137 -4.65 -15.45 4.87
C GLY A 137 -3.96 -16.82 4.83
N SER A 138 -3.12 -17.07 3.83
CA SER A 138 -2.43 -18.34 3.58
C SER A 138 -0.91 -18.09 3.51
N PRO A 139 -0.21 -17.99 4.64
CA PRO A 139 1.22 -17.75 4.64
C PRO A 139 1.97 -18.89 3.93
N PRO A 140 3.06 -18.58 3.19
CA PRO A 140 3.88 -19.59 2.55
C PRO A 140 4.50 -20.51 3.61
N PRO A 141 4.72 -21.81 3.31
CA PRO A 141 5.40 -22.72 4.21
C PRO A 141 6.83 -22.21 4.50
N PRO A 142 7.37 -22.50 5.69
CA PRO A 142 8.75 -22.16 5.98
C PRO A 142 9.68 -22.84 4.95
N PRO A 143 10.82 -22.19 4.62
CA PRO A 143 11.79 -22.81 3.71
C PRO A 143 12.24 -24.14 4.27
N VAL A 144 12.26 -25.16 3.40
CA VAL A 144 12.79 -26.48 3.77
C VAL A 144 14.27 -26.34 4.15
N SER A 145 14.59 -26.62 5.41
CA SER A 145 15.97 -26.72 5.85
C SER A 145 16.55 -28.02 5.28
N PHE A 146 17.35 -27.92 4.22
CA PHE A 146 18.19 -29.04 3.82
C PHE A 146 19.28 -29.20 4.90
N PRO A 147 19.41 -30.37 5.52
CA PRO A 147 20.57 -30.60 6.37
C PRO A 147 21.83 -30.43 5.49
N LEU A 148 22.67 -29.46 5.87
CA LEU A 148 24.01 -29.39 5.28
C LEU A 148 24.63 -30.77 5.47
N ARG A 149 24.80 -31.55 4.39
CA ARG A 149 25.64 -32.72 4.40
C ARG A 149 27.01 -32.22 4.84
N SER A 150 27.38 -32.51 6.07
CA SER A 150 28.76 -32.39 6.49
C SER A 150 29.57 -33.20 5.49
N ALA A 151 30.27 -32.50 4.61
CA ALA A 151 31.32 -33.11 3.82
C ALA A 151 32.38 -33.60 4.81
N ILE A 152 32.30 -34.89 5.16
CA ILE A 152 33.36 -35.57 5.84
C ILE A 152 34.48 -35.69 4.82
N CYS A 153 35.54 -34.92 5.02
CA CYS A 153 36.85 -35.19 4.41
C CYS A 153 37.42 -36.45 4.97
#